data_f1f3be31a211b9c142d1305ab7a5f5da
#
_entry.id   f1f3be31a211b9c142d1305ab7a5f5da
#
_cell.length_a   1.000
_cell.length_b   1.000
_cell.length_c   1.000
_cell.angle_alpha   90.00
_cell.angle_beta   90.00
_cell.angle_gamma   90.00
#
_symmetry.space_group_name_H-M   'P 1'
#
loop_
_entity.id
_entity.type
_entity.pdbx_description
1 polymer ?
#
loop_
_entity_poly.entity_id
_entity_poly.type
_entity_poly.pdbx_seq_one_letter_code
_entity_poly.pdbx_strand_id
1 'polypeptide(L)'
;MAATHSPDELNLVLVDFKGGATFLGCDRLPHTSAVITNLEEESTLVERMYDAISGEMNRRQELLRTAGNFANVGEYNASATAVREHGPLPALVIVVDEFSELLGQHPDFAELFVAVGRLGRSLHVHLLLASQRLEEGRLRGLDSHLSYRCLLYTS
;
A
#
# COMPACT_ATOMS: atom_id res chain seq x y z
N MET A 1 -6.33 0.96 13.87
CA MET A 1 -6.49 -0.11 12.88
C MET A 1 -6.10 -1.47 13.46
N ALA A 2 -4.83 -1.79 13.73
CA ALA A 2 -4.41 -3.11 14.23
C ALA A 2 -5.08 -3.57 15.54
N ALA A 3 -5.52 -2.65 16.41
CA ALA A 3 -6.23 -2.98 17.65
C ALA A 3 -7.69 -3.41 17.45
N THR A 4 -8.26 -3.20 16.28
CA THR A 4 -9.69 -3.39 15.99
C THR A 4 -9.96 -4.36 14.85
N HIS A 5 -8.93 -4.83 14.17
CA HIS A 5 -9.02 -5.76 13.04
C HIS A 5 -8.05 -6.91 13.26
N SER A 6 -8.40 -8.09 12.81
CA SER A 6 -7.51 -9.25 12.82
C SER A 6 -6.50 -9.20 11.66
N PRO A 7 -5.40 -9.97 11.71
CA PRO A 7 -4.49 -10.11 10.57
C PRO A 7 -5.15 -10.70 9.31
N ASP A 8 -6.26 -11.42 9.46
CA ASP A 8 -7.05 -11.96 8.34
C ASP A 8 -7.88 -10.87 7.64
N GLU A 9 -8.05 -9.71 8.30
CA GLU A 9 -8.82 -8.58 7.78
C GLU A 9 -7.94 -7.42 7.33
N LEU A 10 -6.74 -7.27 7.92
CA LEU A 10 -5.85 -6.14 7.69
C LEU A 10 -4.40 -6.55 7.71
N ASN A 11 -3.67 -6.19 6.65
CA ASN A 11 -2.22 -6.31 6.59
C ASN A 11 -1.57 -4.96 6.32
N LEU A 12 -0.35 -4.81 6.81
CA LEU A 12 0.43 -3.58 6.72
C LEU A 12 1.75 -3.82 5.98
N VAL A 13 2.08 -2.94 5.06
CA VAL A 13 3.43 -2.77 4.52
C VAL A 13 3.91 -1.38 4.92
N LEU A 14 5.00 -1.32 5.65
CA LEU A 14 5.53 -0.11 6.25
C LEU A 14 6.85 0.24 5.57
N VAL A 15 6.92 1.42 4.98
CA VAL A 15 8.04 1.88 4.17
C VAL A 15 8.58 3.18 4.74
N ASP A 16 9.84 3.15 5.17
CA ASP A 16 10.61 4.32 5.61
C ASP A 16 11.75 4.56 4.62
N PHE A 17 11.64 5.63 3.84
CA PHE A 17 12.60 5.90 2.77
C PHE A 17 14.00 6.24 3.32
N LYS A 18 14.07 7.02 4.39
CA LYS A 18 15.34 7.47 5.00
C LYS A 18 15.93 6.52 6.04
N GLY A 19 15.21 5.47 6.41
CA GLY A 19 15.72 4.51 7.37
C GLY A 19 15.73 4.99 8.83
N GLY A 20 14.76 5.81 9.20
CA GLY A 20 14.57 6.26 10.57
C GLY A 20 13.96 5.21 11.49
N ALA A 21 13.58 5.65 12.69
CA ALA A 21 12.91 4.81 13.67
C ALA A 21 11.36 4.88 13.57
N THR A 22 10.82 5.36 12.45
CA THR A 22 9.39 5.66 12.28
C THR A 22 8.50 4.46 12.59
N PHE A 23 8.92 3.28 12.15
CA PHE A 23 8.15 2.04 12.34
C PHE A 23 8.78 1.08 13.35
N LEU A 24 9.59 1.62 14.27
CA LEU A 24 10.27 0.80 15.28
C LEU A 24 9.25 0.03 16.15
N GLY A 25 9.39 -1.27 16.21
CA GLY A 25 8.48 -2.15 16.96
C GLY A 25 7.19 -2.52 16.23
N CYS A 26 6.88 -1.90 15.08
CA CYS A 26 5.73 -2.31 14.27
C CYS A 26 5.95 -3.64 13.54
N ASP A 27 7.20 -4.09 13.40
CA ASP A 27 7.59 -5.40 12.89
C ASP A 27 7.03 -6.56 13.72
N ARG A 28 6.75 -6.31 15.02
CA ARG A 28 6.18 -7.30 15.93
C ARG A 28 4.66 -7.45 15.83
N LEU A 29 3.99 -6.57 15.10
CA LEU A 29 2.56 -6.69 14.90
C LEU A 29 2.25 -7.84 13.95
N PRO A 30 1.31 -8.73 14.29
CA PRO A 30 0.93 -9.85 13.42
C PRO A 30 0.32 -9.41 12.08
N HIS A 31 -0.08 -8.14 11.98
CA HIS A 31 -0.60 -7.50 10.77
C HIS A 31 0.50 -7.08 9.79
N THR A 32 1.75 -6.95 10.25
CA THR A 32 2.84 -6.42 9.44
C THR A 32 3.42 -7.49 8.54
N SER A 33 3.15 -7.35 7.25
CA SER A 33 3.68 -8.24 6.21
C SER A 33 5.12 -7.90 5.85
N ALA A 34 5.49 -6.62 5.88
CA ALA A 34 6.84 -6.15 5.63
C ALA A 34 7.12 -4.80 6.29
N VAL A 35 8.35 -4.62 6.75
CA VAL A 35 8.93 -3.31 7.08
C VAL A 35 10.14 -3.12 6.17
N ILE A 36 10.14 -2.06 5.39
CA ILE A 36 11.18 -1.73 4.43
C ILE A 36 11.79 -0.41 4.85
N THR A 37 13.08 -0.42 5.17
CA THR A 37 13.83 0.75 5.64
C THR A 37 15.06 0.97 4.78
N ASN A 38 15.65 2.17 4.83
CA ASN A 38 16.87 2.52 4.10
C ASN A 38 16.77 2.40 2.58
N LEU A 39 15.61 2.69 2.01
CA LEU A 39 15.43 2.65 0.55
C LEU A 39 16.35 3.62 -0.18
N GLU A 40 16.77 4.72 0.48
CA GLU A 40 17.68 5.70 -0.10
C GLU A 40 19.03 5.09 -0.49
N GLU A 41 19.49 4.09 0.25
CA GLU A 41 20.82 3.46 0.05
C GLU A 41 20.74 2.17 -0.80
N GLU A 42 19.55 1.59 -1.00
CA GLU A 42 19.39 0.26 -1.60
C GLU A 42 18.42 0.24 -2.79
N SER A 43 18.88 0.61 -3.97
CA SER A 43 18.08 0.60 -5.21
C SER A 43 17.41 -0.75 -5.50
N THR A 44 18.06 -1.85 -5.16
CA THR A 44 17.51 -3.20 -5.34
C THR A 44 16.25 -3.44 -4.46
N LEU A 45 16.20 -2.87 -3.26
CA LEU A 45 15.00 -2.96 -2.41
C LEU A 45 13.84 -2.14 -2.99
N VAL A 46 14.15 -1.00 -3.61
CA VAL A 46 13.15 -0.15 -4.28
C VAL A 46 12.50 -0.91 -5.44
N GLU A 47 13.28 -1.53 -6.31
CA GLU A 47 12.77 -2.35 -7.42
C GLU A 47 11.92 -3.51 -6.90
N ARG A 48 12.40 -4.22 -5.90
CA ARG A 48 11.65 -5.34 -5.28
C ARG A 48 10.34 -4.87 -4.65
N MET A 49 10.31 -3.70 -4.04
CA MET A 49 9.07 -3.12 -3.49
C MET A 49 8.08 -2.80 -4.60
N TYR A 50 8.55 -2.19 -5.69
CA TYR A 50 7.73 -1.91 -6.88
C TYR A 50 7.10 -3.19 -7.42
N ASP A 51 7.90 -4.21 -7.65
CA ASP A 51 7.46 -5.51 -8.17
C ASP A 51 6.48 -6.21 -7.22
N ALA A 52 6.73 -6.15 -5.91
CA ALA A 52 5.87 -6.76 -4.92
C ALA A 52 4.47 -6.11 -4.87
N ILE A 53 4.40 -4.78 -4.89
CA ILE A 53 3.11 -4.06 -4.88
C ILE A 53 2.36 -4.30 -6.20
N SER A 54 3.05 -4.17 -7.32
CA SER A 54 2.47 -4.40 -8.65
C SER A 54 2.00 -5.85 -8.81
N GLY A 55 2.82 -6.80 -8.38
CA GLY A 55 2.50 -8.23 -8.39
C GLY A 55 1.30 -8.56 -7.50
N GLU A 56 1.19 -7.98 -6.32
CA GLU A 56 0.05 -8.21 -5.42
C GLU A 56 -1.25 -7.65 -6.01
N MET A 57 -1.21 -6.49 -6.65
CA MET A 57 -2.38 -5.96 -7.34
C MET A 57 -2.84 -6.88 -8.47
N ASN A 58 -1.90 -7.36 -9.29
CA ASN A 58 -2.19 -8.30 -10.38
C ASN A 58 -2.74 -9.63 -9.84
N ARG A 59 -2.15 -10.16 -8.76
CA ARG A 59 -2.62 -11.39 -8.11
C ARG A 59 -4.06 -11.25 -7.63
N ARG A 60 -4.41 -10.12 -7.02
CA ARG A 60 -5.79 -9.85 -6.55
C ARG A 60 -6.77 -9.76 -7.71
N GLN A 61 -6.42 -9.05 -8.78
CA GLN A 61 -7.26 -8.96 -9.97
C GLN A 61 -7.51 -10.34 -10.60
N GLU A 62 -6.45 -11.14 -10.73
CA GLU A 62 -6.57 -12.49 -11.29
C GLU A 62 -7.41 -13.40 -10.40
N LEU A 63 -7.25 -13.33 -9.08
CA LEU A 63 -8.05 -14.11 -8.14
C LEU A 63 -9.54 -13.72 -8.21
N LEU A 64 -9.86 -12.44 -8.22
CA LEU A 64 -11.25 -11.99 -8.40
C LEU A 64 -11.88 -12.52 -9.68
N ARG A 65 -11.11 -12.53 -10.77
CA ARG A 65 -11.56 -13.02 -12.07
C ARG A 65 -11.79 -14.54 -12.06
N THR A 66 -10.84 -15.30 -11.54
CA THR A 66 -10.85 -16.78 -11.62
C THR A 66 -11.75 -17.44 -10.58
N ALA A 67 -11.90 -16.84 -9.40
CA ALA A 67 -12.71 -17.38 -8.31
C ALA A 67 -14.23 -17.20 -8.49
N GLY A 68 -14.67 -16.44 -9.51
CA GLY A 68 -16.10 -16.23 -9.77
C GLY A 68 -16.41 -14.88 -10.42
N ASN A 69 -15.40 -14.22 -10.99
CA ASN A 69 -15.54 -12.94 -11.67
C ASN A 69 -16.15 -11.84 -10.77
N PHE A 70 -15.66 -11.76 -9.54
CA PHE A 70 -16.10 -10.76 -8.56
C PHE A 70 -15.67 -9.35 -8.97
N ALA A 71 -16.53 -8.35 -8.77
CA ALA A 71 -16.24 -6.96 -9.11
C ALA A 71 -15.23 -6.32 -8.12
N ASN A 72 -15.18 -6.80 -6.89
CA ASN A 72 -14.31 -6.28 -5.84
C ASN A 72 -14.05 -7.31 -4.73
N VAL A 73 -13.06 -7.02 -3.88
CA VAL A 73 -12.68 -7.88 -2.75
C VAL A 73 -13.82 -8.00 -1.71
N GLY A 74 -14.67 -6.98 -1.56
CA GLY A 74 -15.82 -7.07 -0.63
C GLY A 74 -16.79 -8.15 -1.04
N GLU A 75 -17.14 -8.22 -2.33
CA GLU A 75 -18.00 -9.29 -2.88
C GLU A 75 -17.33 -10.66 -2.78
N TYR A 76 -16.05 -10.75 -3.09
CA TYR A 76 -15.27 -11.97 -2.95
C TYR A 76 -15.29 -12.49 -1.51
N ASN A 77 -14.97 -11.64 -0.53
CA ASN A 77 -14.95 -12.02 0.89
C ASN A 77 -16.34 -12.37 1.44
N ALA A 78 -17.41 -11.87 0.83
CA ALA A 78 -18.79 -12.26 1.16
C ALA A 78 -19.17 -13.63 0.62
N SER A 79 -18.41 -14.18 -0.34
CA SER A 79 -18.65 -15.51 -0.91
C SER A 79 -18.01 -16.59 -0.04
N ALA A 80 -18.81 -17.31 0.75
CA ALA A 80 -18.32 -18.40 1.59
C ALA A 80 -17.60 -19.52 0.81
N THR A 81 -17.97 -19.72 -0.47
CA THR A 81 -17.32 -20.71 -1.32
C THR A 81 -15.94 -20.24 -1.74
N ALA A 82 -15.81 -19.00 -2.26
CA ALA A 82 -14.54 -18.44 -2.70
C ALA A 82 -13.53 -18.36 -1.54
N VAL A 83 -13.97 -17.89 -0.37
CA VAL A 83 -13.12 -17.79 0.83
C VAL A 83 -12.69 -19.17 1.33
N ARG A 84 -13.56 -20.18 1.26
CA ARG A 84 -13.18 -21.55 1.66
C ARG A 84 -12.15 -22.17 0.73
N GLU A 85 -12.21 -21.87 -0.57
CA GLU A 85 -11.30 -22.46 -1.58
C GLU A 85 -9.96 -21.73 -1.63
N HIS A 86 -9.95 -20.41 -1.47
CA HIS A 86 -8.77 -19.57 -1.73
C HIS A 86 -8.30 -18.75 -0.52
N GLY A 87 -9.06 -18.75 0.56
CA GLY A 87 -8.82 -17.91 1.75
C GLY A 87 -9.38 -16.48 1.59
N PRO A 88 -9.47 -15.73 2.69
CA PRO A 88 -9.91 -14.34 2.65
C PRO A 88 -8.81 -13.44 2.06
N LEU A 89 -9.23 -12.32 1.47
CA LEU A 89 -8.33 -11.25 1.04
C LEU A 89 -8.37 -10.11 2.05
N PRO A 90 -7.35 -9.94 2.91
CA PRO A 90 -7.28 -8.83 3.84
C PRO A 90 -7.12 -7.49 3.11
N ALA A 91 -7.57 -6.40 3.72
CA ALA A 91 -7.17 -5.08 3.29
C ALA A 91 -5.66 -4.92 3.45
N LEU A 92 -4.98 -4.42 2.43
CA LEU A 92 -3.55 -4.12 2.45
C LEU A 92 -3.38 -2.61 2.54
N VAL A 93 -2.78 -2.12 3.62
CA VAL A 93 -2.44 -0.72 3.79
C VAL A 93 -0.93 -0.56 3.66
N ILE A 94 -0.52 0.20 2.67
CA ILE A 94 0.88 0.53 2.39
C ILE A 94 1.12 1.93 2.93
N VAL A 95 1.94 2.04 3.96
CA VAL A 95 2.33 3.32 4.57
C VAL A 95 3.71 3.68 4.06
N VAL A 96 3.83 4.84 3.42
CA VAL A 96 5.12 5.34 2.90
C VAL A 96 5.45 6.64 3.60
N ASP A 97 6.48 6.62 4.43
CA ASP A 97 7.04 7.82 5.03
C ASP A 97 8.07 8.45 4.09
N GLU A 98 8.08 9.79 4.02
CA GLU A 98 8.90 10.58 3.11
C GLU A 98 8.71 10.24 1.62
N PHE A 99 7.44 10.00 1.20
CA PHE A 99 7.12 9.62 -0.18
C PHE A 99 7.60 10.63 -1.24
N SER A 100 7.75 11.91 -0.88
CA SER A 100 8.25 12.95 -1.78
C SER A 100 9.70 12.69 -2.20
N GLU A 101 10.52 12.18 -1.27
CA GLU A 101 11.90 11.80 -1.55
C GLU A 101 11.95 10.55 -2.44
N LEU A 102 11.11 9.55 -2.13
CA LEU A 102 10.97 8.36 -2.97
C LEU A 102 10.64 8.74 -4.41
N LEU A 103 9.63 9.60 -4.64
CA LEU A 103 9.24 10.05 -5.97
C LEU A 103 10.32 10.92 -6.64
N GLY A 104 11.14 11.63 -5.87
CA GLY A 104 12.24 12.41 -6.37
C GLY A 104 13.35 11.58 -6.98
N GLN A 105 13.66 10.44 -6.38
CA GLN A 105 14.71 9.53 -6.82
C GLN A 105 14.19 8.43 -7.75
N HIS A 106 12.93 7.99 -7.56
CA HIS A 106 12.30 6.92 -8.30
C HIS A 106 10.93 7.37 -8.86
N PRO A 107 10.91 8.16 -9.94
CA PRO A 107 9.69 8.75 -10.49
C PRO A 107 8.68 7.69 -10.99
N ASP A 108 9.12 6.48 -11.30
CA ASP A 108 8.27 5.36 -11.73
C ASP A 108 7.22 4.97 -10.67
N PHE A 109 7.52 5.23 -9.39
CA PHE A 109 6.54 5.02 -8.31
C PHE A 109 5.31 5.90 -8.41
N ALA A 110 5.39 7.04 -9.10
CA ALA A 110 4.22 7.87 -9.33
C ALA A 110 3.15 7.12 -10.13
N GLU A 111 3.54 6.38 -11.15
CA GLU A 111 2.61 5.56 -11.96
C GLU A 111 2.01 4.41 -11.14
N LEU A 112 2.82 3.75 -10.32
CA LEU A 112 2.35 2.70 -9.41
C LEU A 112 1.33 3.26 -8.40
N PHE A 113 1.61 4.40 -7.78
CA PHE A 113 0.70 5.03 -6.82
C PHE A 113 -0.61 5.49 -7.49
N VAL A 114 -0.56 5.99 -8.72
CA VAL A 114 -1.75 6.31 -9.51
C VAL A 114 -2.56 5.03 -9.80
N ALA A 115 -1.90 3.92 -10.14
CA ALA A 115 -2.58 2.64 -10.37
C ALA A 115 -3.27 2.14 -9.09
N VAL A 116 -2.59 2.24 -7.93
CA VAL A 116 -3.20 1.92 -6.62
C VAL A 116 -4.35 2.88 -6.33
N GLY A 117 -4.21 4.16 -6.57
CA GLY A 117 -5.28 5.15 -6.37
C GLY A 117 -6.54 4.84 -7.18
N ARG A 118 -6.35 4.37 -8.41
CA ARG A 118 -7.44 4.04 -9.33
C ARG A 118 -8.12 2.69 -9.03
N LEU A 119 -7.34 1.65 -8.74
CA LEU A 119 -7.82 0.28 -8.60
C LEU A 119 -7.90 -0.19 -7.15
N GLY A 120 -7.20 0.47 -6.23
CA GLY A 120 -7.02 0.01 -4.86
C GLY A 120 -8.31 -0.19 -4.09
N ARG A 121 -9.33 0.66 -4.33
CA ARG A 121 -10.63 0.49 -3.67
C ARG A 121 -11.25 -0.89 -3.96
N SER A 122 -11.28 -1.30 -5.21
CA SER A 122 -11.85 -2.60 -5.60
C SER A 122 -10.98 -3.78 -5.16
N LEU A 123 -9.68 -3.56 -5.04
CA LEU A 123 -8.70 -4.57 -4.64
C LEU A 123 -8.40 -4.58 -3.13
N HIS A 124 -9.01 -3.67 -2.34
CA HIS A 124 -8.69 -3.44 -0.93
C HIS A 124 -7.19 -3.18 -0.70
N VAL A 125 -6.56 -2.41 -1.59
CA VAL A 125 -5.19 -1.91 -1.45
C VAL A 125 -5.23 -0.41 -1.26
N HIS A 126 -4.67 0.08 -0.17
CA HIS A 126 -4.73 1.49 0.23
C HIS A 126 -3.34 2.05 0.45
N LEU A 127 -3.14 3.31 0.06
CA LEU A 127 -1.92 4.07 0.32
C LEU A 127 -2.16 5.10 1.41
N LEU A 128 -1.21 5.18 2.33
CA LEU A 128 -1.06 6.29 3.25
C LEU A 128 0.32 6.90 3.01
N LEU A 129 0.34 8.08 2.42
CA LEU A 129 1.55 8.78 2.02
C LEU A 129 1.81 9.92 3.00
N ALA A 130 2.96 9.91 3.65
CA ALA A 130 3.41 10.95 4.55
C ALA A 130 4.68 11.62 4.00
N SER A 131 4.79 12.94 4.19
CA SER A 131 5.98 13.69 3.85
C SER A 131 6.04 14.97 4.65
N GLN A 132 7.25 15.40 5.01
CA GLN A 132 7.49 16.67 5.68
C GLN A 132 7.45 17.85 4.70
N ARG A 133 7.74 17.61 3.43
CA ARG A 133 7.74 18.63 2.37
C ARG A 133 6.98 18.12 1.15
N LEU A 134 5.97 18.88 0.76
CA LEU A 134 5.28 18.67 -0.51
C LEU A 134 5.85 19.68 -1.51
N GLU A 135 6.69 19.24 -2.43
CA GLU A 135 7.11 20.06 -3.55
C GLU A 135 6.00 20.09 -4.60
N GLU A 136 5.55 21.31 -4.92
CA GLU A 136 4.58 21.51 -5.99
C GLU A 136 5.12 20.93 -7.31
N GLY A 137 4.33 20.07 -7.93
CA GLY A 137 4.67 19.40 -9.19
C GLY A 137 5.09 17.95 -9.08
N ARG A 138 5.53 17.44 -7.93
CA ARG A 138 5.82 16.00 -7.74
C ARG A 138 4.55 15.15 -7.61
N LEU A 139 3.42 15.78 -7.27
CA LEU A 139 2.12 15.13 -7.17
C LEU A 139 1.33 15.06 -8.49
N ARG A 140 1.93 15.47 -9.62
CA ARG A 140 1.25 15.47 -10.92
C ARG A 140 0.68 14.09 -11.24
N GLY A 141 -0.63 14.00 -11.37
CA GLY A 141 -1.37 12.76 -11.61
C GLY A 141 -1.85 12.05 -10.34
N LEU A 142 -1.19 12.20 -9.19
CA LEU A 142 -1.64 11.66 -7.91
C LEU A 142 -2.77 12.48 -7.29
N ASP A 143 -2.80 13.79 -7.53
CA ASP A 143 -3.76 14.71 -6.92
C ASP A 143 -5.22 14.29 -7.09
N SER A 144 -5.59 13.78 -8.25
CA SER A 144 -6.95 13.33 -8.54
C SER A 144 -7.33 12.01 -7.85
N HIS A 145 -6.35 11.26 -7.35
CA HIS A 145 -6.53 9.95 -6.71
C HIS A 145 -6.38 9.98 -5.19
N LEU A 146 -5.96 11.12 -4.61
CA LEU A 146 -5.87 11.31 -3.17
C LEU A 146 -7.24 11.68 -2.60
N SER A 147 -7.89 10.74 -1.93
CA SER A 147 -9.22 10.91 -1.35
C SER A 147 -9.21 11.78 -0.08
N TYR A 148 -8.11 11.75 0.68
CA TYR A 148 -7.93 12.50 1.92
C TYR A 148 -6.58 13.21 1.94
N ARG A 149 -6.60 14.47 2.36
CA ARG A 149 -5.39 15.27 2.57
C ARG A 149 -5.45 15.85 3.99
N CYS A 150 -4.42 15.61 4.77
CA CYS A 150 -4.30 16.13 6.12
C CYS A 150 -2.99 16.89 6.26
N LEU A 151 -3.08 18.14 6.71
CA LEU A 151 -1.93 18.95 7.12
C LEU A 151 -1.84 18.88 8.64
N LEU A 152 -0.74 18.33 9.11
CA LEU A 152 -0.39 18.37 10.53
C LEU A 152 0.47 19.60 10.76
N TYR A 153 -0.06 20.60 11.49
CA TYR A 153 0.72 21.72 11.96
C TYR A 153 1.50 21.28 13.21
N THR A 154 2.82 21.33 13.12
CA THR A 154 3.68 21.37 14.30
C THR A 154 4.07 22.84 14.52
N SER A 155 3.64 23.39 15.61
CA SER A 155 4.11 24.71 16.11
C SER A 155 5.58 24.64 16.51
#